data_5867d49504a642cfe09b252be3fa8c9e
#
_entry.id   5867d49504a642cfe09b252be3fa8c9e
#
_cell.length_a   1.000
_cell.length_b   1.000
_cell.length_c   1.000
_cell.angle_alpha   90.00
_cell.angle_beta   90.00
_cell.angle_gamma   90.00
#
_symmetry.space_group_name_H-M   'P 1'
#
loop_
_entity.id
_entity.type
_entity.pdbx_description
1 polymer ?
#
loop_
_entity_poly.entity_id
_entity_poly.type
_entity_poly.pdbx_seq_one_letter_code
_entity_poly.pdbx_strand_id
1 'polypeptide(L)'
;MTVDRRKFLKGGALAGGALITSPWVFSTGAYAAGEIKVGVLFSLTGGLSIVEKSLHDATMMAISEINAAGGVKGMKIAAIAEDGASDPKTYNEKASKLVIQDKVPTVFGSYTSASRKAVLPVFEKRNNLYFYPTYYEGFECSKNVVYTGAVPNQQLSNFIPWIIKTLGKKKFFIVGSNYIYPREMAKVSKILIEKNGGEWIADEYLELGHSEWGSMVNKIKSSGCDVVLSNVVGDSVIAFYREYKNQGLTHDKLPICATVTSEIEIAAMGAEYAVGSYTSFPYFQAIDTDRNKAFVDRYRAFVKDPKAVTHHALESSYFQVFLWKQAVEKAAEITPAAIREAVKGQEFDAPNGHVKIEAENLHTYLTPRIAQWLPDGQGKIIDAYKEPVMPLPYVAYGETPTNLFCTGKGLDAAKLKT
;
A
#
# COMPACT_ATOMS: atom_id res chain seq x y z
N MET A 1 -6.61 52.22 55.97
CA MET A 1 -6.24 51.56 57.23
C MET A 1 -5.30 50.41 56.88
N THR A 2 -4.04 50.69 57.17
CA THR A 2 -2.91 49.77 57.08
C THR A 2 -2.91 48.83 58.26
N VAL A 3 -2.75 47.50 58.06
CA VAL A 3 -2.32 46.60 59.14
C VAL A 3 -1.26 45.65 58.62
N ASP A 4 -0.26 45.73 59.27
CA ASP A 4 1.12 45.39 59.38
C ASP A 4 1.42 43.87 59.32
N ARG A 5 2.48 43.58 58.56
CA ARG A 5 3.18 42.26 58.54
C ARG A 5 4.20 42.32 59.73
N ARG A 6 4.16 41.35 60.55
CA ARG A 6 5.20 40.82 61.47
C ARG A 6 4.63 40.52 62.84
N LYS A 7 4.53 39.21 63.07
CA LYS A 7 4.82 38.54 64.37
C LYS A 7 4.06 37.23 64.46
N PHE A 8 4.74 36.18 64.27
CA PHE A 8 4.75 35.11 65.27
C PHE A 8 5.83 34.08 64.93
N LEU A 9 7.00 34.33 65.50
CA LEU A 9 7.99 33.31 65.80
C LEU A 9 7.94 33.08 67.30
N LYS A 10 7.85 31.84 67.74
CA LYS A 10 8.49 31.22 68.90
C LYS A 10 7.58 30.21 69.64
N GLY A 11 8.17 29.09 69.87
CA GLY A 11 7.82 28.06 70.84
C GLY A 11 7.40 26.75 70.13
N GLY A 12 8.09 25.64 70.20
CA GLY A 12 9.14 25.16 71.08
C GLY A 12 8.91 23.68 71.27
N ALA A 13 9.89 22.88 70.82
CA ALA A 13 10.42 21.64 71.41
C ALA A 13 9.67 20.29 71.47
N LEU A 14 10.32 19.29 70.81
CA LEU A 14 10.63 17.93 71.28
C LEU A 14 9.53 16.91 71.40
N ALA A 15 9.57 15.92 70.48
CA ALA A 15 9.63 14.49 70.85
C ALA A 15 9.86 13.59 69.62
N GLY A 16 10.92 12.84 69.68
CA GLY A 16 10.99 11.39 69.41
C GLY A 16 10.85 10.84 68.01
N GLY A 17 11.94 10.55 67.36
CA GLY A 17 12.37 9.57 66.43
C GLY A 17 11.44 8.45 65.94
N ALA A 18 11.35 8.37 64.58
CA ALA A 18 11.31 7.10 63.88
C ALA A 18 11.85 7.36 62.46
N LEU A 19 13.06 6.87 62.20
CA LEU A 19 13.64 6.80 60.84
C LEU A 19 12.87 5.76 60.03
N ILE A 20 11.93 6.20 59.20
CA ILE A 20 11.37 5.39 58.11
C ILE A 20 12.19 5.71 56.89
N THR A 21 13.13 4.84 56.54
CA THR A 21 13.82 4.83 55.26
C THR A 21 12.81 4.44 54.19
N SER A 22 12.17 5.41 53.56
CA SER A 22 11.44 5.21 52.33
C SER A 22 12.43 4.94 51.22
N PRO A 23 12.32 3.85 50.45
CA PRO A 23 13.13 3.72 49.25
C PRO A 23 12.76 4.84 48.27
N TRP A 24 13.77 5.58 47.87
CA TRP A 24 13.65 6.52 46.77
C TRP A 24 13.28 5.76 45.52
N VAL A 25 12.00 5.75 45.20
CA VAL A 25 11.56 5.39 43.84
C VAL A 25 12.06 6.51 42.94
N PHE A 26 13.15 6.24 42.23
CA PHE A 26 13.51 7.07 41.09
C PHE A 26 12.35 6.96 40.10
N SER A 27 11.45 7.93 40.12
CA SER A 27 10.58 8.16 38.98
C SER A 27 11.49 8.52 37.82
N THR A 28 11.73 7.58 36.93
CA THR A 28 12.30 7.85 35.63
C THR A 28 11.48 9.00 35.05
N GLY A 29 12.14 10.11 34.77
CA GLY A 29 11.51 11.36 34.37
C GLY A 29 10.49 11.11 33.26
N ALA A 30 9.30 11.65 33.47
CA ALA A 30 8.35 11.86 32.41
C ALA A 30 9.07 12.73 31.37
N TYR A 31 9.49 12.13 30.25
CA TYR A 31 9.86 12.89 29.08
C TYR A 31 8.66 13.78 28.74
N ALA A 32 8.89 15.08 28.66
CA ALA A 32 7.92 16.01 28.15
C ALA A 32 7.47 15.43 26.78
N ALA A 33 6.17 15.20 26.62
CA ALA A 33 5.62 14.54 25.46
C ALA A 33 5.93 15.36 24.20
N GLY A 34 7.01 15.02 23.52
CA GLY A 34 7.33 15.53 22.19
C GLY A 34 6.39 14.88 21.15
N GLU A 35 6.38 15.44 19.98
CA GLU A 35 5.67 14.87 18.83
C GLU A 35 6.67 14.36 17.79
N ILE A 36 6.35 13.23 17.15
CA ILE A 36 7.08 12.75 15.98
C ILE A 36 6.30 13.19 14.74
N LYS A 37 6.84 14.14 13.99
CA LYS A 37 6.22 14.57 12.73
C LYS A 37 6.42 13.51 11.66
N VAL A 38 5.35 13.23 10.88
CA VAL A 38 5.41 12.40 9.68
C VAL A 38 4.66 13.08 8.54
N GLY A 39 5.09 12.87 7.31
CA GLY A 39 4.36 13.32 6.12
C GLY A 39 3.33 12.28 5.69
N VAL A 40 2.17 12.76 5.23
CA VAL A 40 1.13 11.94 4.58
C VAL A 40 0.80 12.59 3.25
N LEU A 41 1.14 11.93 2.14
CA LEU A 41 1.10 12.51 0.80
C LEU A 41 0.29 11.62 -0.15
N PHE A 42 -0.97 11.96 -0.35
CA PHE A 42 -1.89 11.29 -1.27
C PHE A 42 -2.67 12.31 -2.09
N SER A 43 -3.27 11.90 -3.21
CA SER A 43 -4.19 12.76 -3.96
C SER A 43 -5.55 12.81 -3.29
N LEU A 44 -5.88 13.97 -2.74
CA LEU A 44 -7.21 14.24 -2.18
C LEU A 44 -8.14 14.87 -3.22
N THR A 45 -7.57 15.32 -4.36
CA THR A 45 -8.27 15.89 -5.51
C THR A 45 -7.78 15.25 -6.82
N GLY A 46 -8.56 15.44 -7.92
CA GLY A 46 -8.28 14.87 -9.24
C GLY A 46 -8.76 13.42 -9.41
N GLY A 47 -8.49 12.82 -10.57
CA GLY A 47 -9.02 11.49 -10.97
C GLY A 47 -8.53 10.30 -10.14
N LEU A 48 -7.38 10.43 -9.43
CA LEU A 48 -6.88 9.38 -8.53
C LEU A 48 -7.48 9.48 -7.13
N SER A 49 -8.17 10.57 -6.80
CA SER A 49 -8.75 10.77 -5.45
C SER A 49 -9.81 9.73 -5.10
N ILE A 50 -10.41 9.08 -6.08
CA ILE A 50 -11.34 7.96 -5.88
C ILE A 50 -10.71 6.83 -5.06
N VAL A 51 -9.42 6.58 -5.25
CA VAL A 51 -8.66 5.56 -4.51
C VAL A 51 -7.89 6.20 -3.36
N GLU A 52 -7.14 7.26 -3.62
CA GLU A 52 -6.13 7.79 -2.70
C GLU A 52 -6.70 8.43 -1.42
N LYS A 53 -7.94 8.92 -1.44
CA LYS A 53 -8.61 9.35 -0.20
C LYS A 53 -8.72 8.21 0.82
N SER A 54 -9.03 7.01 0.35
CA SER A 54 -9.14 5.85 1.23
C SER A 54 -7.79 5.42 1.80
N LEU A 55 -6.70 5.59 1.04
CA LEU A 55 -5.33 5.33 1.50
C LEU A 55 -4.90 6.34 2.57
N HIS A 56 -5.22 7.63 2.33
CA HIS A 56 -5.03 8.70 3.32
C HIS A 56 -5.77 8.37 4.61
N ASP A 57 -7.05 8.03 4.54
CA ASP A 57 -7.89 7.75 5.70
C ASP A 57 -7.40 6.53 6.48
N ALA A 58 -6.95 5.48 5.81
CA ALA A 58 -6.37 4.30 6.46
C ALA A 58 -5.04 4.61 7.17
N THR A 59 -4.19 5.46 6.56
CA THR A 59 -2.96 5.94 7.19
C THR A 59 -3.29 6.77 8.44
N MET A 60 -4.26 7.68 8.36
CA MET A 60 -4.70 8.51 9.48
C MET A 60 -5.37 7.68 10.58
N MET A 61 -6.14 6.64 10.22
CA MET A 61 -6.71 5.69 11.18
C MET A 61 -5.62 4.98 11.97
N ALA A 62 -4.60 4.45 11.31
CA ALA A 62 -3.47 3.80 11.96
C ALA A 62 -2.74 4.76 12.91
N ILE A 63 -2.47 5.99 12.48
CA ILE A 63 -1.87 7.04 13.32
C ILE A 63 -2.75 7.33 14.55
N SER A 64 -4.06 7.45 14.36
CA SER A 64 -5.02 7.68 15.44
C SER A 64 -5.03 6.54 16.47
N GLU A 65 -5.05 5.29 16.01
CA GLU A 65 -5.01 4.10 16.89
C GLU A 65 -3.69 4.03 17.67
N ILE A 66 -2.55 4.26 17.03
CA ILE A 66 -1.24 4.32 17.70
C ILE A 66 -1.20 5.44 18.74
N ASN A 67 -1.72 6.60 18.39
CA ASN A 67 -1.79 7.73 19.32
C ASN A 67 -2.70 7.47 20.51
N ALA A 68 -3.85 6.81 20.30
CA ALA A 68 -4.75 6.41 21.37
C ALA A 68 -4.09 5.40 22.33
N ALA A 69 -3.26 4.50 21.79
CA ALA A 69 -2.49 3.51 22.56
C ALA A 69 -1.22 4.07 23.26
N GLY A 70 -1.00 5.38 23.26
CA GLY A 70 0.14 6.00 23.95
C GLY A 70 1.23 6.52 23.02
N GLY A 71 1.07 6.38 21.69
CA GLY A 71 2.03 6.86 20.70
C GLY A 71 3.23 5.93 20.49
N VAL A 72 4.38 6.49 20.11
CA VAL A 72 5.63 5.78 19.85
C VAL A 72 6.70 6.31 20.77
N LYS A 73 7.33 5.48 21.58
CA LYS A 73 8.27 5.92 22.63
C LYS A 73 7.69 7.01 23.56
N GLY A 74 6.37 6.96 23.84
CA GLY A 74 5.67 7.96 24.65
C GLY A 74 5.37 9.29 23.94
N MET A 75 5.69 9.41 22.65
CA MET A 75 5.42 10.61 21.84
C MET A 75 4.25 10.37 20.90
N LYS A 76 3.41 11.39 20.69
CA LYS A 76 2.34 11.34 19.69
C LYS A 76 2.91 11.51 18.28
N ILE A 77 2.26 10.85 17.30
CA ILE A 77 2.54 11.06 15.88
C ILE A 77 1.74 12.27 15.41
N ALA A 78 2.44 13.29 14.90
CA ALA A 78 1.86 14.48 14.27
C ALA A 78 1.94 14.35 12.75
N ALA A 79 0.81 14.06 12.10
CA ALA A 79 0.74 13.94 10.65
C ALA A 79 0.64 15.31 9.97
N ILE A 80 1.48 15.56 8.98
CA ILE A 80 1.41 16.69 8.06
C ILE A 80 0.92 16.16 6.73
N ALA A 81 -0.37 16.40 6.43
CA ALA A 81 -1.02 15.93 5.22
C ALA A 81 -0.84 16.93 4.07
N GLU A 82 -0.52 16.43 2.89
CA GLU A 82 -0.40 17.20 1.65
C GLU A 82 -1.19 16.52 0.52
N ASP A 83 -1.82 17.34 -0.33
CA ASP A 83 -2.55 16.87 -1.50
C ASP A 83 -1.63 16.82 -2.73
N GLY A 84 -1.47 15.62 -3.30
CA GLY A 84 -0.74 15.37 -4.56
C GLY A 84 -1.51 15.77 -5.82
N ALA A 85 -2.81 16.09 -5.68
CA ALA A 85 -3.70 16.57 -6.74
C ALA A 85 -3.71 15.72 -8.03
N SER A 86 -3.41 14.43 -7.93
CA SER A 86 -3.30 13.49 -9.07
C SER A 86 -2.24 13.90 -10.12
N ASP A 87 -1.30 14.77 -9.75
CA ASP A 87 -0.30 15.32 -10.65
C ASP A 87 1.13 15.05 -10.17
N PRO A 88 1.99 14.34 -10.94
CA PRO A 88 3.35 14.00 -10.54
C PRO A 88 4.23 15.20 -10.16
N LYS A 89 4.04 16.37 -10.79
CA LYS A 89 4.78 17.59 -10.48
C LYS A 89 4.40 18.11 -9.11
N THR A 90 3.10 18.18 -8.82
CA THR A 90 2.56 18.56 -7.51
C THR A 90 3.06 17.60 -6.42
N TYR A 91 3.09 16.30 -6.68
CA TYR A 91 3.68 15.32 -5.76
C TYR A 91 5.14 15.65 -5.41
N ASN A 92 5.96 15.99 -6.40
CA ASN A 92 7.37 16.36 -6.18
C ASN A 92 7.50 17.63 -5.32
N GLU A 93 6.69 18.65 -5.60
CA GLU A 93 6.67 19.91 -4.83
C GLU A 93 6.27 19.65 -3.36
N LYS A 94 5.21 18.85 -3.15
CA LYS A 94 4.73 18.50 -1.81
C LYS A 94 5.70 17.61 -1.04
N ALA A 95 6.31 16.61 -1.68
CA ALA A 95 7.38 15.82 -1.08
C ALA A 95 8.57 16.69 -0.67
N SER A 96 8.96 17.63 -1.52
CA SER A 96 10.04 18.59 -1.23
C SER A 96 9.70 19.45 -0.02
N LYS A 97 8.46 19.94 0.09
CA LYS A 97 7.98 20.69 1.27
C LYS A 97 8.11 19.85 2.54
N LEU A 98 7.54 18.66 2.56
CA LEU A 98 7.55 17.76 3.71
C LEU A 98 8.98 17.43 4.18
N VAL A 99 9.87 17.12 3.26
CA VAL A 99 11.25 16.69 3.57
C VAL A 99 12.16 17.86 3.93
N ILE A 100 12.04 19.00 3.23
CA ILE A 100 13.00 20.11 3.35
C ILE A 100 12.51 21.17 4.34
N GLN A 101 11.23 21.57 4.25
CA GLN A 101 10.68 22.64 5.07
C GLN A 101 10.16 22.10 6.42
N ASP A 102 9.31 21.06 6.36
CA ASP A 102 8.70 20.47 7.55
C ASP A 102 9.64 19.49 8.27
N LYS A 103 10.70 19.03 7.58
CA LYS A 103 11.78 18.16 8.10
C LYS A 103 11.27 16.85 8.71
N VAL A 104 10.25 16.27 8.10
CA VAL A 104 9.74 14.99 8.57
C VAL A 104 10.76 13.86 8.31
N PRO A 105 10.99 12.92 9.24
CA PRO A 105 11.91 11.81 9.04
C PRO A 105 11.34 10.73 8.11
N THR A 106 10.02 10.72 7.92
CA THR A 106 9.32 9.71 7.10
C THR A 106 8.11 10.32 6.45
N VAL A 107 7.83 9.87 5.20
CA VAL A 107 6.59 10.18 4.47
C VAL A 107 5.90 8.87 4.11
N PHE A 108 4.59 8.80 4.32
CA PHE A 108 3.70 7.74 3.83
C PHE A 108 2.93 8.28 2.63
N GLY A 109 2.89 7.54 1.53
CA GLY A 109 2.09 8.07 0.45
C GLY A 109 2.27 7.51 -0.93
N SER A 110 1.58 8.19 -1.81
CA SER A 110 1.29 8.02 -3.23
C SER A 110 0.72 6.65 -3.63
N TYR A 111 0.10 6.67 -4.79
CA TYR A 111 -0.57 5.50 -5.36
C TYR A 111 0.08 5.05 -6.67
N THR A 112 0.30 5.96 -7.62
CA THR A 112 0.82 5.58 -8.93
C THR A 112 2.34 5.49 -8.97
N SER A 113 2.86 4.64 -9.85
CA SER A 113 4.30 4.60 -10.14
C SER A 113 4.81 5.91 -10.75
N ALA A 114 3.95 6.67 -11.44
CA ALA A 114 4.29 8.00 -11.93
C ALA A 114 4.56 8.97 -10.78
N SER A 115 3.68 9.02 -9.78
CA SER A 115 3.85 9.84 -8.56
C SER A 115 5.07 9.39 -7.77
N ARG A 116 5.25 8.07 -7.56
CA ARG A 116 6.43 7.52 -6.87
C ARG A 116 7.73 7.93 -7.55
N LYS A 117 7.83 7.77 -8.87
CA LYS A 117 9.03 8.17 -9.64
C LYS A 117 9.30 9.67 -9.56
N ALA A 118 8.27 10.50 -9.51
CA ALA A 118 8.42 11.94 -9.36
C ALA A 118 8.98 12.35 -8.00
N VAL A 119 8.59 11.66 -6.91
CA VAL A 119 9.06 11.99 -5.55
C VAL A 119 10.39 11.32 -5.18
N LEU A 120 10.72 10.19 -5.78
CA LEU A 120 11.89 9.37 -5.44
C LEU A 120 13.21 10.18 -5.36
N PRO A 121 13.54 11.07 -6.33
CA PRO A 121 14.76 11.87 -6.26
C PRO A 121 14.85 12.78 -5.02
N VAL A 122 13.71 13.23 -4.47
CA VAL A 122 13.68 14.05 -3.24
C VAL A 122 14.17 13.22 -2.05
N PHE A 123 13.64 11.99 -1.90
CA PHE A 123 14.00 11.09 -0.81
C PHE A 123 15.46 10.62 -0.92
N GLU A 124 15.91 10.24 -2.11
CA GLU A 124 17.28 9.79 -2.34
C GLU A 124 18.30 10.90 -2.09
N LYS A 125 18.09 12.09 -2.67
CA LYS A 125 18.98 13.23 -2.50
C LYS A 125 19.10 13.71 -1.04
N ARG A 126 18.02 13.56 -0.26
CA ARG A 126 17.96 13.97 1.14
C ARG A 126 18.21 12.82 2.12
N ASN A 127 18.45 11.62 1.62
CA ASN A 127 18.56 10.40 2.42
C ASN A 127 17.40 10.25 3.42
N ASN A 128 16.20 10.63 3.00
CA ASN A 128 14.96 10.54 3.78
C ASN A 128 14.29 9.18 3.55
N LEU A 129 13.25 8.85 4.30
CA LEU A 129 12.56 7.56 4.25
C LEU A 129 11.13 7.74 3.75
N TYR A 130 10.75 6.90 2.79
CA TYR A 130 9.45 6.90 2.18
C TYR A 130 8.81 5.51 2.28
N PHE A 131 7.55 5.45 2.71
CA PHE A 131 6.75 4.22 2.72
C PHE A 131 5.72 4.30 1.60
N TYR A 132 5.81 3.35 0.67
CA TYR A 132 4.97 3.27 -0.52
C TYR A 132 4.04 2.06 -0.42
N PRO A 133 2.70 2.26 -0.25
CA PRO A 133 1.76 1.18 0.07
C PRO A 133 1.17 0.47 -1.15
N THR A 134 1.43 0.96 -2.36
CA THR A 134 0.74 0.48 -3.55
C THR A 134 1.53 -0.61 -4.26
N TYR A 135 0.80 -1.58 -4.82
CA TYR A 135 1.37 -2.54 -5.76
C TYR A 135 2.02 -1.81 -6.95
N TYR A 136 3.07 -2.40 -7.51
CA TYR A 136 3.77 -1.76 -8.60
C TYR A 136 4.57 -2.77 -9.45
N GLU A 137 5.15 -2.29 -10.56
CA GLU A 137 5.86 -3.09 -11.56
C GLU A 137 7.16 -3.76 -11.08
N GLY A 138 7.64 -3.44 -9.90
CA GLY A 138 8.93 -3.92 -9.42
C GLY A 138 10.09 -3.01 -9.83
N PHE A 139 10.87 -3.30 -10.75
CA PHE A 139 11.99 -2.57 -11.43
C PHE A 139 12.53 -1.30 -10.74
N GLU A 140 12.56 -1.26 -9.41
CA GLU A 140 13.10 -0.15 -8.62
C GLU A 140 13.87 -0.66 -7.41
N CYS A 141 15.04 -0.10 -7.20
CA CYS A 141 15.91 -0.43 -6.10
C CYS A 141 16.35 0.85 -5.41
N SER A 142 15.61 1.25 -4.39
CA SER A 142 15.96 2.41 -3.58
C SER A 142 16.01 2.02 -2.11
N LYS A 143 17.14 2.26 -1.47
CA LYS A 143 17.26 2.12 0.00
C LYS A 143 16.41 3.12 0.78
N ASN A 144 15.85 4.10 0.10
CA ASN A 144 15.06 5.17 0.70
C ASN A 144 13.56 4.88 0.68
N VAL A 145 13.14 3.72 0.14
CA VAL A 145 11.73 3.36 0.03
C VAL A 145 11.48 2.00 0.68
N VAL A 146 10.46 1.93 1.53
CA VAL A 146 9.88 0.68 2.04
C VAL A 146 8.60 0.43 1.23
N TYR A 147 8.54 -0.71 0.57
CA TYR A 147 7.44 -1.07 -0.33
C TYR A 147 6.51 -2.06 0.37
N THR A 148 5.30 -1.63 0.70
CA THR A 148 4.32 -2.48 1.39
C THR A 148 3.23 -3.02 0.47
N GLY A 149 3.20 -2.59 -0.79
CA GLY A 149 2.36 -3.16 -1.83
C GLY A 149 3.00 -4.31 -2.59
N ALA A 150 2.19 -5.06 -3.34
CA ALA A 150 2.62 -6.23 -4.09
C ALA A 150 3.52 -5.89 -5.29
N VAL A 151 4.41 -6.82 -5.63
CA VAL A 151 5.22 -6.80 -6.86
C VAL A 151 4.77 -7.91 -7.82
N PRO A 152 5.20 -7.92 -9.10
CA PRO A 152 4.65 -8.80 -10.13
C PRO A 152 4.60 -10.28 -9.76
N ASN A 153 5.59 -10.83 -9.07
CA ASN A 153 5.56 -12.23 -8.67
C ASN A 153 4.47 -12.55 -7.63
N GLN A 154 3.98 -11.53 -6.91
CA GLN A 154 2.89 -11.64 -5.93
C GLN A 154 1.52 -11.35 -6.54
N GLN A 155 1.44 -11.02 -7.83
CA GLN A 155 0.19 -10.83 -8.57
C GLN A 155 0.10 -11.74 -9.80
N LEU A 156 1.09 -11.70 -10.71
CA LEU A 156 1.02 -12.33 -12.02
C LEU A 156 1.48 -13.80 -12.04
N SER A 157 2.44 -14.18 -11.16
CA SER A 157 3.06 -15.50 -11.23
C SER A 157 2.11 -16.66 -10.93
N ASN A 158 1.05 -16.45 -10.16
CA ASN A 158 -0.03 -17.41 -10.00
C ASN A 158 -1.22 -17.12 -10.93
N PHE A 159 -1.50 -15.84 -11.20
CA PHE A 159 -2.70 -15.44 -11.91
C PHE A 159 -2.70 -15.85 -13.39
N ILE A 160 -1.61 -15.61 -14.11
CA ILE A 160 -1.51 -15.99 -15.53
C ILE A 160 -1.58 -17.51 -15.72
N PRO A 161 -0.81 -18.36 -14.98
CA PRO A 161 -0.97 -19.79 -15.02
C PRO A 161 -2.38 -20.26 -14.66
N TRP A 162 -3.04 -19.63 -13.67
CA TRP A 162 -4.40 -19.96 -13.29
C TRP A 162 -5.41 -19.63 -14.41
N ILE A 163 -5.29 -18.48 -15.07
CA ILE A 163 -6.12 -18.11 -16.23
C ILE A 163 -6.01 -19.18 -17.34
N ILE A 164 -4.77 -19.60 -17.65
CA ILE A 164 -4.51 -20.57 -18.72
C ILE A 164 -4.99 -21.97 -18.34
N LYS A 165 -4.69 -22.43 -17.13
CA LYS A 165 -4.92 -23.82 -16.72
C LYS A 165 -6.32 -24.06 -16.16
N THR A 166 -6.87 -23.09 -15.43
CA THR A 166 -8.14 -23.23 -14.71
C THR A 166 -9.30 -22.63 -15.50
N LEU A 167 -9.17 -21.40 -16.03
CA LEU A 167 -10.19 -20.82 -16.90
C LEU A 167 -10.14 -21.36 -18.34
N GLY A 168 -9.02 -22.00 -18.74
CA GLY A 168 -8.82 -22.49 -20.11
C GLY A 168 -8.66 -21.38 -21.16
N LYS A 169 -8.36 -20.15 -20.73
CA LYS A 169 -8.19 -18.97 -21.57
C LYS A 169 -6.74 -18.79 -21.95
N LYS A 170 -6.42 -18.66 -23.23
CA LYS A 170 -5.04 -18.69 -23.73
C LYS A 170 -4.67 -17.49 -24.59
N LYS A 171 -5.65 -16.77 -25.16
CA LYS A 171 -5.43 -15.64 -26.09
C LYS A 171 -5.67 -14.32 -25.38
N PHE A 172 -4.59 -13.66 -24.99
CA PHE A 172 -4.62 -12.47 -24.13
C PHE A 172 -4.62 -11.18 -24.94
N PHE A 173 -5.59 -10.29 -24.67
CA PHE A 173 -5.51 -8.88 -25.02
C PHE A 173 -5.19 -8.11 -23.74
N ILE A 174 -4.07 -7.38 -23.74
CA ILE A 174 -3.66 -6.57 -22.58
C ILE A 174 -4.12 -5.13 -22.80
N VAL A 175 -4.80 -4.55 -21.82
CA VAL A 175 -5.25 -3.16 -21.85
C VAL A 175 -4.78 -2.43 -20.60
N GLY A 176 -4.35 -1.16 -20.71
CA GLY A 176 -3.86 -0.41 -19.57
C GLY A 176 -3.90 1.09 -19.74
N SER A 177 -3.67 1.81 -18.65
CA SER A 177 -3.40 3.23 -18.67
C SER A 177 -1.98 3.50 -19.18
N ASN A 178 -1.78 4.62 -19.90
CA ASN A 178 -0.52 4.91 -20.59
C ASN A 178 0.53 5.54 -19.66
N TYR A 179 1.11 4.74 -18.77
CA TYR A 179 2.27 5.14 -17.95
C TYR A 179 3.11 3.91 -17.56
N ILE A 180 4.14 4.09 -16.73
CA ILE A 180 5.17 3.06 -16.47
C ILE A 180 4.58 1.75 -15.94
N TYR A 181 3.68 1.78 -14.93
CA TYR A 181 3.17 0.55 -14.30
C TYR A 181 2.47 -0.39 -15.30
N PRO A 182 1.43 0.02 -16.07
CA PRO A 182 0.75 -0.88 -16.99
C PRO A 182 1.66 -1.43 -18.10
N ARG A 183 2.61 -0.59 -18.58
CA ARG A 183 3.54 -1.01 -19.63
C ARG A 183 4.53 -2.05 -19.14
N GLU A 184 5.09 -1.89 -17.95
CA GLU A 184 6.02 -2.87 -17.40
C GLU A 184 5.29 -4.15 -16.96
N MET A 185 4.07 -4.03 -16.39
CA MET A 185 3.24 -5.20 -16.09
C MET A 185 2.89 -5.99 -17.36
N ALA A 186 2.66 -5.33 -18.49
CA ALA A 186 2.43 -6.00 -19.76
C ALA A 186 3.67 -6.78 -20.24
N LYS A 187 4.88 -6.23 -20.11
CA LYS A 187 6.12 -6.95 -20.45
C LYS A 187 6.26 -8.23 -19.63
N VAL A 188 6.08 -8.14 -18.31
CA VAL A 188 6.10 -9.30 -17.43
C VAL A 188 5.02 -10.31 -17.80
N SER A 189 3.80 -9.81 -18.09
CA SER A 189 2.68 -10.65 -18.48
C SER A 189 2.95 -11.43 -19.76
N LYS A 190 3.51 -10.80 -20.78
CA LYS A 190 3.86 -11.46 -22.07
C LYS A 190 4.77 -12.67 -21.83
N ILE A 191 5.84 -12.49 -21.04
CA ILE A 191 6.78 -13.57 -20.73
C ILE A 191 6.09 -14.71 -19.99
N LEU A 192 5.23 -14.40 -19.01
CA LEU A 192 4.48 -15.42 -18.27
C LEU A 192 3.42 -16.12 -19.12
N ILE A 193 2.74 -15.40 -20.02
CA ILE A 193 1.77 -15.95 -20.98
C ILE A 193 2.46 -17.00 -21.86
N GLU A 194 3.55 -16.62 -22.53
CA GLU A 194 4.31 -17.50 -23.42
C GLU A 194 4.88 -18.71 -22.66
N LYS A 195 5.49 -18.49 -21.50
CA LYS A 195 6.06 -19.55 -20.66
C LYS A 195 5.02 -20.59 -20.24
N ASN A 196 3.76 -20.20 -20.11
CA ASN A 196 2.66 -21.09 -19.70
C ASN A 196 1.81 -21.61 -20.88
N GLY A 197 2.23 -21.38 -22.13
CA GLY A 197 1.56 -21.88 -23.33
C GLY A 197 0.32 -21.08 -23.73
N GLY A 198 0.28 -19.81 -23.35
CA GLY A 198 -0.69 -18.84 -23.86
C GLY A 198 -0.13 -18.05 -25.04
N GLU A 199 -0.98 -17.24 -25.64
CA GLU A 199 -0.70 -16.37 -26.78
C GLU A 199 -1.02 -14.92 -26.41
N TRP A 200 -0.06 -14.03 -26.58
CA TRP A 200 -0.29 -12.59 -26.50
C TRP A 200 -0.73 -12.06 -27.86
N ILE A 201 -1.97 -11.54 -27.96
CA ILE A 201 -2.55 -11.03 -29.20
C ILE A 201 -2.14 -9.58 -29.43
N ALA A 202 -2.36 -8.72 -28.41
CA ALA A 202 -2.04 -7.29 -28.48
C ALA A 202 -1.94 -6.70 -27.07
N ASP A 203 -1.29 -5.52 -26.99
CA ASP A 203 -1.38 -4.62 -25.85
C ASP A 203 -1.66 -3.20 -26.32
N GLU A 204 -2.64 -2.55 -25.68
CA GLU A 204 -3.10 -1.21 -26.03
C GLU A 204 -3.28 -0.34 -24.78
N TYR A 205 -3.04 0.94 -24.93
CA TYR A 205 -3.04 1.88 -23.81
C TYR A 205 -3.76 3.17 -24.16
N LEU A 206 -4.49 3.71 -23.19
CA LEU A 206 -5.08 5.06 -23.23
C LEU A 206 -4.53 5.89 -22.07
N GLU A 207 -4.55 7.20 -22.21
CA GLU A 207 -4.03 8.10 -21.18
C GLU A 207 -4.75 7.87 -19.82
N LEU A 208 -4.01 8.08 -18.73
CA LEU A 208 -4.58 8.00 -17.37
C LEU A 208 -5.70 9.05 -17.22
N GLY A 209 -6.86 8.65 -16.71
CA GLY A 209 -8.05 9.51 -16.64
C GLY A 209 -8.89 9.52 -17.93
N HIS A 210 -8.54 8.71 -18.95
CA HIS A 210 -9.32 8.64 -20.18
C HIS A 210 -10.68 8.00 -19.97
N SER A 211 -11.75 8.60 -20.52
CA SER A 211 -13.15 8.18 -20.35
C SER A 211 -13.78 7.51 -21.58
N GLU A 212 -13.20 7.71 -22.77
CA GLU A 212 -13.79 7.27 -24.05
C GLU A 212 -13.21 5.92 -24.50
N TRP A 213 -13.84 4.82 -24.08
CA TRP A 213 -13.34 3.45 -24.30
C TRP A 213 -13.93 2.73 -25.51
N GLY A 214 -14.84 3.37 -26.27
CA GLY A 214 -15.58 2.73 -27.36
C GLY A 214 -14.69 2.09 -28.43
N SER A 215 -13.68 2.80 -28.92
CA SER A 215 -12.73 2.28 -29.93
C SER A 215 -11.90 1.11 -29.36
N MET A 216 -11.48 1.19 -28.11
CA MET A 216 -10.70 0.15 -27.44
C MET A 216 -11.53 -1.14 -27.31
N VAL A 217 -12.77 -1.04 -26.83
CA VAL A 217 -13.67 -2.20 -26.69
C VAL A 217 -13.96 -2.83 -28.06
N ASN A 218 -14.11 -2.03 -29.13
CA ASN A 218 -14.26 -2.56 -30.49
C ASN A 218 -13.00 -3.33 -30.95
N LYS A 219 -11.80 -2.84 -30.65
CA LYS A 219 -10.55 -3.57 -30.94
C LYS A 219 -10.51 -4.91 -30.19
N ILE A 220 -10.87 -4.93 -28.90
CA ILE A 220 -10.95 -6.15 -28.09
C ILE A 220 -11.91 -7.15 -28.75
N LYS A 221 -13.12 -6.73 -29.13
CA LYS A 221 -14.12 -7.58 -29.79
C LYS A 221 -13.62 -8.21 -31.08
N SER A 222 -12.88 -7.46 -31.88
CA SER A 222 -12.39 -7.91 -33.18
C SER A 222 -11.06 -8.66 -33.16
N SER A 223 -10.36 -8.67 -31.99
CA SER A 223 -9.01 -9.22 -31.88
C SER A 223 -8.93 -10.76 -31.89
N GLY A 224 -10.04 -11.43 -31.59
CA GLY A 224 -10.06 -12.88 -31.42
C GLY A 224 -9.45 -13.38 -30.09
N CYS A 225 -9.23 -12.46 -29.13
CA CYS A 225 -8.81 -12.83 -27.77
C CYS A 225 -9.91 -13.58 -27.03
N ASP A 226 -9.53 -14.38 -26.03
CA ASP A 226 -10.47 -15.10 -25.16
C ASP A 226 -10.40 -14.66 -23.69
N VAL A 227 -9.47 -13.75 -23.39
CA VAL A 227 -9.34 -13.06 -22.10
C VAL A 227 -8.76 -11.66 -22.27
N VAL A 228 -9.23 -10.72 -21.46
CA VAL A 228 -8.67 -9.36 -21.34
C VAL A 228 -7.90 -9.25 -20.04
N LEU A 229 -6.59 -9.01 -20.13
CA LEU A 229 -5.77 -8.69 -18.95
C LEU A 229 -5.75 -7.17 -18.76
N SER A 230 -6.39 -6.68 -17.70
CA SER A 230 -6.57 -5.24 -17.47
C SER A 230 -5.58 -4.69 -16.43
N ASN A 231 -4.82 -3.67 -16.86
CA ASN A 231 -3.98 -2.82 -16.03
C ASN A 231 -4.48 -1.34 -16.10
N VAL A 232 -5.78 -1.14 -16.27
CA VAL A 232 -6.40 0.20 -16.28
C VAL A 232 -6.51 0.72 -14.85
N VAL A 233 -6.25 2.02 -14.63
CA VAL A 233 -6.05 2.62 -13.31
C VAL A 233 -6.97 3.81 -13.08
N GLY A 234 -7.41 4.01 -11.83
CA GLY A 234 -8.19 5.17 -11.38
C GLY A 234 -9.62 5.17 -11.92
N ASP A 235 -10.17 6.36 -12.17
CA ASP A 235 -11.52 6.54 -12.68
C ASP A 235 -11.75 5.95 -14.09
N SER A 236 -10.68 5.79 -14.88
CA SER A 236 -10.72 5.09 -16.17
C SER A 236 -11.22 3.65 -16.07
N VAL A 237 -11.06 2.97 -14.92
CA VAL A 237 -11.58 1.61 -14.69
C VAL A 237 -13.11 1.62 -14.82
N ILE A 238 -13.76 2.61 -14.22
CA ILE A 238 -15.22 2.75 -14.23
C ILE A 238 -15.73 2.89 -15.66
N ALA A 239 -15.12 3.79 -16.43
CA ALA A 239 -15.49 4.06 -17.82
C ALA A 239 -15.27 2.83 -18.71
N PHE A 240 -14.14 2.12 -18.53
CA PHE A 240 -13.81 0.90 -19.29
C PHE A 240 -14.82 -0.22 -19.05
N TYR A 241 -15.13 -0.57 -17.79
CA TYR A 241 -16.05 -1.65 -17.48
C TYR A 241 -17.49 -1.34 -17.92
N ARG A 242 -17.94 -0.08 -17.78
CA ARG A 242 -19.26 0.35 -18.27
C ARG A 242 -19.35 0.22 -19.78
N GLU A 243 -18.36 0.71 -20.51
CA GLU A 243 -18.33 0.63 -21.97
C GLU A 243 -18.24 -0.84 -22.44
N TYR A 244 -17.47 -1.68 -21.75
CA TYR A 244 -17.38 -3.11 -22.01
C TYR A 244 -18.75 -3.78 -22.00
N LYS A 245 -19.53 -3.55 -20.95
CA LYS A 245 -20.90 -4.06 -20.81
C LYS A 245 -21.86 -3.43 -21.83
N ASN A 246 -21.78 -2.10 -22.04
CA ASN A 246 -22.65 -1.37 -22.97
C ASN A 246 -22.52 -1.88 -24.39
N GLN A 247 -21.36 -2.37 -24.80
CA GLN A 247 -21.11 -3.00 -26.09
C GLN A 247 -21.48 -4.49 -26.13
N GLY A 248 -22.13 -5.01 -25.10
CA GLY A 248 -22.67 -6.38 -25.03
C GLY A 248 -21.61 -7.44 -24.72
N LEU A 249 -20.45 -7.07 -24.22
CA LEU A 249 -19.46 -8.02 -23.70
C LEU A 249 -19.83 -8.46 -22.28
N THR A 250 -19.59 -9.74 -22.00
CA THR A 250 -19.89 -10.34 -20.69
C THR A 250 -18.71 -11.17 -20.21
N HIS A 251 -18.50 -11.23 -18.90
CA HIS A 251 -17.33 -11.88 -18.32
C HIS A 251 -17.38 -13.42 -18.35
N ASP A 252 -18.54 -14.02 -18.61
CA ASP A 252 -18.68 -15.46 -18.86
C ASP A 252 -18.11 -15.87 -20.23
N LYS A 253 -18.20 -15.01 -21.23
CA LYS A 253 -17.69 -15.24 -22.60
C LYS A 253 -16.26 -14.74 -22.76
N LEU A 254 -16.02 -13.49 -22.39
CA LEU A 254 -14.73 -12.82 -22.49
C LEU A 254 -14.41 -12.17 -21.13
N PRO A 255 -13.79 -12.89 -20.19
CA PRO A 255 -13.53 -12.35 -18.85
C PRO A 255 -12.49 -11.26 -18.88
N ILE A 256 -12.71 -10.22 -18.05
CA ILE A 256 -11.65 -9.31 -17.63
C ILE A 256 -10.95 -9.96 -16.43
N CYS A 257 -9.63 -10.10 -16.55
CA CYS A 257 -8.72 -10.47 -15.48
C CYS A 257 -7.86 -9.26 -15.14
N ALA A 258 -8.01 -8.68 -13.94
CA ALA A 258 -7.40 -7.41 -13.60
C ALA A 258 -6.28 -7.53 -12.57
N THR A 259 -5.31 -6.63 -12.64
CA THR A 259 -4.28 -6.44 -11.61
C THR A 259 -4.48 -5.15 -10.81
N VAL A 260 -5.58 -4.43 -11.08
CA VAL A 260 -5.85 -3.11 -10.47
C VAL A 260 -7.27 -3.02 -9.89
N THR A 261 -8.27 -3.54 -10.58
CA THR A 261 -9.68 -3.41 -10.16
C THR A 261 -9.90 -4.02 -8.78
N SER A 262 -10.41 -3.22 -7.85
CA SER A 262 -10.63 -3.59 -6.46
C SER A 262 -12.02 -3.16 -5.98
N GLU A 263 -12.33 -3.41 -4.70
CA GLU A 263 -13.60 -3.06 -4.08
C GLU A 263 -14.00 -1.60 -4.27
N ILE A 264 -13.03 -0.68 -4.28
CA ILE A 264 -13.33 0.76 -4.35
C ILE A 264 -13.81 1.17 -5.75
N GLU A 265 -13.19 0.66 -6.82
CA GLU A 265 -13.64 0.92 -8.18
C GLU A 265 -14.99 0.25 -8.44
N ILE A 266 -15.20 -0.96 -7.90
CA ILE A 266 -16.46 -1.68 -8.04
C ILE A 266 -17.59 -0.98 -7.30
N ALA A 267 -17.35 -0.49 -6.09
CA ALA A 267 -18.34 0.30 -5.35
C ALA A 267 -18.74 1.58 -6.09
N ALA A 268 -17.79 2.20 -6.80
CA ALA A 268 -18.03 3.42 -7.56
C ALA A 268 -18.71 3.18 -8.92
N MET A 269 -18.42 2.05 -9.60
CA MET A 269 -19.02 1.78 -10.91
C MET A 269 -20.38 1.09 -10.84
N GLY A 270 -20.62 0.31 -9.78
CA GLY A 270 -21.71 -0.65 -9.65
C GLY A 270 -21.24 -2.08 -9.90
N ALA A 271 -21.59 -3.00 -8.99
CA ALA A 271 -21.16 -4.40 -9.04
C ALA A 271 -21.57 -5.10 -10.34
N GLU A 272 -22.70 -4.73 -10.91
CA GLU A 272 -23.27 -5.29 -12.15
C GLU A 272 -22.34 -5.16 -13.37
N TYR A 273 -21.37 -4.25 -13.33
CA TYR A 273 -20.36 -4.09 -14.40
C TYR A 273 -19.16 -5.04 -14.24
N ALA A 274 -18.92 -5.52 -13.03
CA ALA A 274 -17.75 -6.35 -12.71
C ALA A 274 -18.07 -7.82 -12.44
N VAL A 275 -19.35 -8.18 -12.21
CA VAL A 275 -19.75 -9.57 -11.88
C VAL A 275 -19.18 -10.58 -12.85
N GLY A 276 -18.46 -11.58 -12.33
CA GLY A 276 -17.83 -12.64 -13.11
C GLY A 276 -16.41 -12.32 -13.60
N SER A 277 -15.93 -11.07 -13.46
CA SER A 277 -14.53 -10.74 -13.71
C SER A 277 -13.65 -11.19 -12.54
N TYR A 278 -12.32 -11.17 -12.73
CA TYR A 278 -11.35 -11.69 -11.78
C TYR A 278 -10.29 -10.65 -11.45
N THR A 279 -9.78 -10.71 -10.23
CA THR A 279 -8.64 -9.87 -9.80
C THR A 279 -7.65 -10.68 -8.95
N SER A 280 -6.36 -10.36 -9.08
CA SER A 280 -5.30 -10.93 -8.24
C SER A 280 -4.70 -9.85 -7.33
N PHE A 281 -4.89 -10.02 -6.00
CA PHE A 281 -4.33 -9.18 -4.94
C PHE A 281 -3.98 -9.99 -3.69
N PRO A 282 -3.09 -9.51 -2.83
CA PRO A 282 -2.89 -10.09 -1.51
C PRO A 282 -4.07 -9.90 -0.55
N TYR A 283 -4.82 -8.81 -0.68
CA TYR A 283 -5.95 -8.50 0.19
C TYR A 283 -7.25 -8.34 -0.59
N PHE A 284 -8.32 -8.87 -0.01
CA PHE A 284 -9.72 -8.62 -0.35
C PHE A 284 -10.52 -8.40 0.93
N GLN A 285 -11.50 -7.50 0.90
CA GLN A 285 -12.37 -7.24 2.06
C GLN A 285 -13.05 -8.52 2.55
N ALA A 286 -13.32 -9.45 1.66
CA ALA A 286 -13.97 -10.73 1.94
C ALA A 286 -13.08 -11.79 2.64
N ILE A 287 -11.85 -11.46 3.04
CA ILE A 287 -11.01 -12.37 3.84
C ILE A 287 -11.72 -12.70 5.14
N ASP A 288 -12.04 -13.99 5.33
CA ASP A 288 -12.83 -14.49 6.47
C ASP A 288 -11.93 -14.78 7.69
N THR A 289 -11.46 -13.73 8.34
CA THR A 289 -10.76 -13.79 9.62
C THR A 289 -11.30 -12.73 10.57
N ASP A 290 -11.30 -13.01 11.89
CA ASP A 290 -11.76 -12.05 12.89
C ASP A 290 -10.95 -10.74 12.85
N ARG A 291 -9.64 -10.85 12.57
CA ARG A 291 -8.76 -9.68 12.42
C ARG A 291 -9.20 -8.78 11.27
N ASN A 292 -9.50 -9.37 10.11
CA ASN A 292 -9.96 -8.58 8.97
C ASN A 292 -11.35 -7.98 9.21
N LYS A 293 -12.29 -8.76 9.76
CA LYS A 293 -13.64 -8.24 10.11
C LYS A 293 -13.53 -7.03 11.05
N ALA A 294 -12.74 -7.16 12.11
CA ALA A 294 -12.50 -6.07 13.04
C ALA A 294 -11.83 -4.85 12.40
N PHE A 295 -10.93 -5.06 11.44
CA PHE A 295 -10.32 -3.98 10.66
C PHE A 295 -11.35 -3.23 9.81
N VAL A 296 -12.19 -3.96 9.07
CA VAL A 296 -13.27 -3.37 8.24
C VAL A 296 -14.22 -2.54 9.10
N ASP A 297 -14.63 -3.07 10.25
CA ASP A 297 -15.54 -2.37 11.16
C ASP A 297 -14.91 -1.09 11.73
N ARG A 298 -13.65 -1.15 12.14
CA ARG A 298 -12.92 0.04 12.62
C ARG A 298 -12.74 1.09 11.52
N TYR A 299 -12.43 0.67 10.28
CA TYR A 299 -12.30 1.59 9.17
C TYR A 299 -13.63 2.31 8.87
N ARG A 300 -14.75 1.57 8.80
CA ARG A 300 -16.10 2.14 8.63
C ARG A 300 -16.46 3.12 9.73
N ALA A 301 -16.15 2.78 10.97
CA ALA A 301 -16.37 3.66 12.11
C ALA A 301 -15.50 4.93 12.03
N PHE A 302 -14.26 4.80 11.61
CA PHE A 302 -13.32 5.93 11.48
C PHE A 302 -13.78 6.93 10.42
N VAL A 303 -14.14 6.45 9.22
CA VAL A 303 -14.62 7.31 8.13
C VAL A 303 -16.11 7.70 8.27
N LYS A 304 -16.80 7.13 9.27
CA LYS A 304 -18.24 7.36 9.53
C LYS A 304 -19.14 7.00 8.34
N ASP A 305 -18.76 5.98 7.60
CA ASP A 305 -19.54 5.43 6.49
C ASP A 305 -19.66 3.91 6.63
N PRO A 306 -20.85 3.37 6.97
CA PRO A 306 -21.07 1.94 7.13
C PRO A 306 -20.95 1.16 5.82
N LYS A 307 -20.97 1.84 4.68
CA LYS A 307 -20.83 1.24 3.35
C LYS A 307 -19.41 1.34 2.80
N ALA A 308 -18.49 2.01 3.53
CA ALA A 308 -17.10 2.12 3.09
C ALA A 308 -16.48 0.74 2.86
N VAL A 309 -15.76 0.61 1.77
CA VAL A 309 -15.07 -0.63 1.41
C VAL A 309 -13.58 -0.52 1.71
N THR A 310 -12.97 -1.65 2.02
CA THR A 310 -11.52 -1.79 2.17
C THR A 310 -10.96 -2.55 0.98
N HIS A 311 -9.72 -2.26 0.60
CA HIS A 311 -9.06 -2.87 -0.54
C HIS A 311 -7.54 -2.94 -0.32
N HIS A 312 -6.80 -3.62 -1.21
CA HIS A 312 -5.39 -3.94 -0.99
C HIS A 312 -4.51 -2.72 -0.68
N ALA A 313 -4.53 -1.67 -1.50
CA ALA A 313 -3.68 -0.51 -1.27
C ALA A 313 -4.04 0.26 0.02
N LEU A 314 -5.33 0.29 0.38
CA LEU A 314 -5.82 0.85 1.63
C LEU A 314 -5.28 0.05 2.83
N GLU A 315 -5.39 -1.25 2.80
CA GLU A 315 -4.91 -2.14 3.86
C GLU A 315 -3.39 -2.03 4.03
N SER A 316 -2.65 -1.94 2.92
CA SER A 316 -1.20 -1.70 2.95
C SER A 316 -0.86 -0.33 3.54
N SER A 317 -1.68 0.70 3.27
CA SER A 317 -1.53 2.04 3.86
C SER A 317 -1.76 2.04 5.38
N TYR A 318 -2.59 1.14 5.87
CA TYR A 318 -2.82 0.94 7.29
C TYR A 318 -1.63 0.24 7.96
N PHE A 319 -1.26 -0.96 7.53
CA PHE A 319 -0.26 -1.75 8.25
C PHE A 319 1.16 -1.18 8.13
N GLN A 320 1.50 -0.44 7.08
CA GLN A 320 2.82 0.20 6.96
C GLN A 320 3.15 1.12 8.13
N VAL A 321 2.13 1.78 8.71
CA VAL A 321 2.33 2.68 9.87
C VAL A 321 2.71 1.89 11.12
N PHE A 322 2.17 0.69 11.30
CA PHE A 322 2.54 -0.20 12.40
C PHE A 322 3.95 -0.76 12.24
N LEU A 323 4.34 -1.14 11.02
CA LEU A 323 5.73 -1.54 10.73
C LEU A 323 6.71 -0.40 10.98
N TRP A 324 6.36 0.83 10.58
CA TRP A 324 7.13 2.02 10.89
C TRP A 324 7.20 2.27 12.41
N LYS A 325 6.09 2.13 13.13
CA LYS A 325 6.05 2.26 14.60
C LYS A 325 7.05 1.30 15.25
N GLN A 326 7.00 0.02 14.89
CA GLN A 326 7.93 -0.99 15.42
C GLN A 326 9.39 -0.64 15.10
N ALA A 327 9.65 -0.12 13.89
CA ALA A 327 10.98 0.29 13.49
C ALA A 327 11.49 1.50 14.32
N VAL A 328 10.64 2.50 14.57
CA VAL A 328 10.98 3.64 15.42
C VAL A 328 11.21 3.20 16.87
N GLU A 329 10.41 2.29 17.40
CA GLU A 329 10.58 1.74 18.75
C GLU A 329 11.91 1.01 18.92
N LYS A 330 12.35 0.27 17.90
CA LYS A 330 13.61 -0.47 17.85
C LYS A 330 14.83 0.43 17.56
N ALA A 331 14.65 1.51 16.79
CA ALA A 331 15.73 2.41 16.42
C ALA A 331 16.31 3.15 17.63
N ALA A 332 17.64 3.35 17.64
CA ALA A 332 18.32 4.12 18.68
C ALA A 332 17.93 5.60 18.66
N GLU A 333 17.64 6.14 17.47
CA GLU A 333 17.24 7.52 17.23
C GLU A 333 16.16 7.61 16.16
N ILE A 334 15.40 8.72 16.15
CA ILE A 334 14.32 8.93 15.17
C ILE A 334 14.88 9.68 13.96
N THR A 335 15.78 9.00 13.23
CA THR A 335 16.33 9.49 11.96
C THR A 335 15.93 8.56 10.82
N PRO A 336 15.84 9.05 9.56
CA PRO A 336 15.53 8.19 8.41
C PRO A 336 16.46 6.99 8.29
N ALA A 337 17.76 7.16 8.57
CA ALA A 337 18.76 6.10 8.49
C ALA A 337 18.54 5.02 9.56
N ALA A 338 18.32 5.42 10.81
CA ALA A 338 18.11 4.49 11.92
C ALA A 338 16.77 3.72 11.76
N ILE A 339 15.71 4.40 11.31
CA ILE A 339 14.41 3.77 11.06
C ILE A 339 14.54 2.76 9.90
N ARG A 340 15.25 3.11 8.82
CA ARG A 340 15.49 2.22 7.68
C ARG A 340 16.23 0.93 8.08
N GLU A 341 17.23 1.02 8.93
CA GLU A 341 17.92 -0.18 9.42
C GLU A 341 17.02 -1.01 10.35
N ALA A 342 16.22 -0.35 11.18
CA ALA A 342 15.34 -1.01 12.13
C ALA A 342 14.13 -1.68 11.48
N VAL A 343 13.66 -1.22 10.30
CA VAL A 343 12.50 -1.81 9.61
C VAL A 343 12.82 -3.14 8.93
N LYS A 344 14.08 -3.42 8.67
CA LYS A 344 14.54 -4.67 8.04
C LYS A 344 14.12 -5.88 8.87
N GLY A 345 13.41 -6.80 8.24
CA GLY A 345 12.92 -8.02 8.86
C GLY A 345 11.79 -7.81 9.87
N GLN A 346 11.19 -6.62 9.96
CA GLN A 346 10.01 -6.41 10.79
C GLN A 346 8.83 -7.23 10.27
N GLU A 347 8.05 -7.75 11.20
CA GLU A 347 6.90 -8.60 10.93
C GLU A 347 5.65 -7.98 11.58
N PHE A 348 4.50 -8.18 10.95
CA PHE A 348 3.23 -7.69 11.47
C PHE A 348 2.09 -8.62 11.04
N ASP A 349 1.17 -8.86 11.94
CA ASP A 349 -0.05 -9.60 11.63
C ASP A 349 -1.12 -8.64 11.09
N ALA A 350 -1.08 -8.40 9.78
CA ALA A 350 -1.96 -7.50 9.06
C ALA A 350 -3.37 -8.12 8.82
N PRO A 351 -4.37 -7.33 8.39
CA PRO A 351 -5.67 -7.86 7.99
C PRO A 351 -5.61 -8.94 6.90
N ASN A 352 -4.65 -8.85 5.96
CA ASN A 352 -4.44 -9.87 4.92
C ASN A 352 -3.77 -11.15 5.43
N GLY A 353 -3.22 -11.15 6.63
CA GLY A 353 -2.41 -12.21 7.22
C GLY A 353 -1.04 -11.71 7.68
N HIS A 354 -0.12 -12.63 7.88
CA HIS A 354 1.24 -12.30 8.31
C HIS A 354 2.02 -11.62 7.18
N VAL A 355 2.68 -10.50 7.49
CA VAL A 355 3.54 -9.75 6.58
C VAL A 355 4.92 -9.56 7.18
N LYS A 356 5.95 -9.46 6.33
CA LYS A 356 7.34 -9.29 6.73
C LYS A 356 8.08 -8.42 5.72
N ILE A 357 8.92 -7.50 6.20
CA ILE A 357 9.80 -6.72 5.33
C ILE A 357 11.04 -7.54 4.99
N GLU A 358 11.29 -7.74 3.69
CA GLU A 358 12.55 -8.32 3.21
C GLU A 358 13.71 -7.36 3.53
N ALA A 359 14.71 -7.90 4.23
CA ALA A 359 15.77 -7.07 4.77
C ALA A 359 16.69 -6.42 3.71
N GLU A 360 16.82 -7.06 2.55
CA GLU A 360 17.76 -6.63 1.52
C GLU A 360 17.18 -5.64 0.53
N ASN A 361 15.87 -5.76 0.22
CA ASN A 361 15.22 -4.94 -0.80
C ASN A 361 14.08 -4.06 -0.26
N LEU A 362 13.75 -4.15 1.04
CA LEU A 362 12.72 -3.39 1.73
C LEU A 362 11.30 -3.56 1.17
N HIS A 363 11.04 -4.67 0.49
CA HIS A 363 9.71 -5.07 0.04
C HIS A 363 9.05 -6.01 1.03
N THR A 364 7.75 -6.21 0.89
CA THR A 364 6.94 -6.96 1.85
C THR A 364 6.58 -8.35 1.32
N TYR A 365 6.78 -9.38 2.14
CA TYR A 365 6.19 -10.70 1.94
C TYR A 365 4.68 -10.59 2.07
N LEU A 366 3.94 -11.04 1.07
CA LEU A 366 2.49 -10.96 1.00
C LEU A 366 1.90 -12.29 0.52
N THR A 367 0.66 -12.57 0.88
CA THR A 367 -0.03 -13.82 0.49
C THR A 367 -0.93 -13.57 -0.73
N PRO A 368 -0.53 -13.97 -1.95
CA PRO A 368 -1.34 -13.78 -3.16
C PRO A 368 -2.67 -14.54 -3.11
N ARG A 369 -3.71 -13.90 -3.64
CA ARG A 369 -5.06 -14.46 -3.78
C ARG A 369 -5.63 -14.10 -5.15
N ILE A 370 -6.55 -14.93 -5.63
CA ILE A 370 -7.36 -14.65 -6.81
C ILE A 370 -8.82 -14.63 -6.35
N ALA A 371 -9.55 -13.59 -6.74
CA ALA A 371 -10.97 -13.50 -6.47
C ALA A 371 -11.80 -13.29 -7.73
N GLN A 372 -13.01 -13.82 -7.72
CA GLN A 372 -14.07 -13.52 -8.68
C GLN A 372 -15.07 -12.54 -8.06
N TRP A 373 -15.43 -11.52 -8.80
CA TRP A 373 -16.38 -10.52 -8.34
C TRP A 373 -17.82 -11.02 -8.37
N LEU A 374 -18.54 -10.82 -7.26
CA LEU A 374 -19.92 -11.25 -7.04
C LEU A 374 -20.91 -10.08 -7.23
N PRO A 375 -22.25 -10.37 -7.33
CA PRO A 375 -23.29 -9.33 -7.49
C PRO A 375 -23.38 -8.32 -6.34
N ASP A 376 -22.88 -8.66 -5.16
CA ASP A 376 -22.81 -7.77 -4.00
C ASP A 376 -21.56 -6.87 -3.98
N GLY A 377 -20.73 -6.96 -5.02
CA GLY A 377 -19.48 -6.20 -5.15
C GLY A 377 -18.32 -6.74 -4.32
N GLN A 378 -18.47 -7.91 -3.69
CA GLN A 378 -17.39 -8.56 -2.94
C GLN A 378 -16.62 -9.55 -3.80
N GLY A 379 -15.33 -9.67 -3.52
CA GLY A 379 -14.45 -10.64 -4.18
C GLY A 379 -14.54 -12.01 -3.51
N LYS A 380 -15.17 -13.00 -4.15
CA LYS A 380 -15.08 -14.40 -3.71
C LYS A 380 -13.68 -14.92 -3.97
N ILE A 381 -12.90 -15.17 -2.91
CA ILE A 381 -11.57 -15.78 -3.02
C ILE A 381 -11.73 -17.21 -3.53
N ILE A 382 -11.13 -17.50 -4.67
CA ILE A 382 -11.22 -18.78 -5.38
C ILE A 382 -9.88 -19.51 -5.44
N ASP A 383 -8.77 -18.82 -5.22
CA ASP A 383 -7.45 -19.38 -5.08
C ASP A 383 -6.62 -18.51 -4.14
N ALA A 384 -5.74 -19.12 -3.35
CA ALA A 384 -4.88 -18.42 -2.41
C ALA A 384 -3.62 -19.23 -2.10
N TYR A 385 -2.50 -18.55 -1.98
CA TYR A 385 -1.33 -19.14 -1.37
C TYR A 385 -1.56 -19.37 0.13
N LYS A 386 -0.92 -20.40 0.68
CA LYS A 386 -1.01 -20.72 2.12
C LYS A 386 -0.10 -19.82 2.95
N GLU A 387 1.06 -19.49 2.40
CA GLU A 387 2.12 -18.74 3.07
C GLU A 387 2.45 -17.45 2.30
N PRO A 388 2.98 -16.43 2.99
CA PRO A 388 3.46 -15.23 2.32
C PRO A 388 4.59 -15.53 1.34
N VAL A 389 4.49 -14.96 0.15
CA VAL A 389 5.45 -15.11 -0.93
C VAL A 389 6.53 -14.04 -0.82
N MET A 390 7.79 -14.45 -0.95
CA MET A 390 8.93 -13.53 -1.00
C MET A 390 8.77 -12.54 -2.15
N PRO A 391 8.93 -11.22 -1.91
CA PRO A 391 8.89 -10.24 -2.97
C PRO A 391 10.14 -10.34 -3.85
N LEU A 392 9.92 -10.42 -5.17
CA LEU A 392 10.98 -10.48 -6.17
C LEU A 392 10.85 -9.29 -7.13
N PRO A 393 11.23 -8.07 -6.71
CA PRO A 393 10.98 -6.85 -7.48
C PRO A 393 11.73 -6.81 -8.81
N TYR A 394 12.85 -7.49 -8.94
CA TYR A 394 13.66 -7.52 -10.14
C TYR A 394 13.73 -8.88 -10.80
N VAL A 395 12.84 -9.79 -10.49
CA VAL A 395 12.82 -11.03 -11.25
C VAL A 395 12.57 -10.70 -12.70
N ALA A 396 13.66 -10.71 -13.38
CA ALA A 396 13.69 -10.79 -14.78
C ALA A 396 12.98 -12.06 -15.20
N TYR A 397 11.79 -11.89 -15.60
CA TYR A 397 11.04 -12.90 -16.29
C TYR A 397 11.66 -13.11 -17.69
N GLY A 398 12.97 -13.43 -17.75
CA GLY A 398 13.72 -13.63 -18.99
C GLY A 398 14.93 -12.72 -19.19
N GLU A 399 15.08 -11.64 -18.43
CA GLU A 399 16.28 -10.81 -18.43
C GLU A 399 17.19 -11.21 -17.28
N THR A 400 18.50 -11.19 -17.46
CA THR A 400 19.44 -11.49 -16.39
C THR A 400 19.35 -10.40 -15.33
N PRO A 401 18.93 -10.70 -14.10
CA PRO A 401 18.77 -9.67 -13.07
C PRO A 401 20.15 -9.10 -12.75
N THR A 402 20.34 -7.85 -13.04
CA THR A 402 21.58 -7.15 -12.69
C THR A 402 21.64 -6.80 -11.22
N ASN A 403 20.50 -6.80 -10.49
CA ASN A 403 20.50 -6.37 -9.09
C ASN A 403 19.18 -6.69 -8.35
N LEU A 404 19.01 -7.93 -7.86
CA LEU A 404 17.79 -8.32 -7.12
C LEU A 404 17.64 -7.67 -5.76
N PHE A 405 18.72 -7.29 -5.13
CA PHE A 405 18.75 -6.90 -3.73
C PHE A 405 19.33 -5.52 -3.50
N CYS A 406 19.37 -4.62 -4.46
CA CYS A 406 20.00 -3.31 -4.29
C CYS A 406 21.46 -3.34 -3.74
N THR A 407 22.04 -4.50 -3.60
CA THR A 407 23.35 -4.71 -2.96
C THR A 407 24.47 -5.04 -3.95
N GLY A 408 24.15 -5.17 -5.24
CA GLY A 408 25.12 -5.63 -6.26
C GLY A 408 25.51 -7.12 -6.16
N LYS A 409 24.93 -7.86 -5.22
CA LYS A 409 25.11 -9.30 -5.10
C LYS A 409 24.12 -9.99 -6.03
N GLY A 410 24.62 -10.84 -6.92
CA GLY A 410 23.81 -11.63 -7.83
C GLY A 410 22.80 -12.51 -7.11
N LEU A 411 21.76 -12.90 -7.84
CA LEU A 411 20.76 -13.85 -7.38
C LEU A 411 21.38 -15.16 -6.93
N ASP A 412 20.96 -15.61 -5.78
CA ASP A 412 21.02 -17.02 -5.45
C ASP A 412 19.92 -17.74 -6.25
N ALA A 413 20.32 -18.43 -7.33
CA ALA A 413 19.40 -19.17 -8.20
C ALA A 413 18.58 -20.24 -7.43
N ALA A 414 19.01 -20.64 -6.23
CA ALA A 414 18.27 -21.56 -5.37
C ALA A 414 17.00 -20.91 -4.79
N LYS A 415 16.96 -19.58 -4.63
CA LYS A 415 15.80 -18.83 -4.14
C LYS A 415 14.74 -18.57 -5.23
N LEU A 416 15.03 -18.89 -6.48
CA LEU A 416 14.11 -18.74 -7.62
C LEU A 416 13.27 -19.99 -7.92
N LYS A 417 13.43 -21.05 -7.16
CA LYS A 417 12.76 -22.35 -7.40
C LYS A 417 11.43 -22.50 -6.66
N THR A 418 10.66 -21.43 -6.52
CA THR A 418 9.26 -21.55 -6.03
C THR A 418 8.30 -20.95 -7.02
#